data_9052c0f096e9600cce7ab9389a1dae70
#
_entry.id   9052c0f096e9600cce7ab9389a1dae70
#
_cell.length_a   1.000
_cell.length_b   1.000
_cell.length_c   1.000
_cell.angle_alpha   90.00
_cell.angle_beta   90.00
_cell.angle_gamma   90.00
#
_symmetry.space_group_name_H-M   'P 1'
#
loop_
_entity.id
_entity.type
_entity.pdbx_description
1 polymer ?
#
loop_
_entity_poly.entity_id
_entity_poly.type
_entity_poly.pdbx_seq_one_letter_code
_entity_poly.pdbx_strand_id
1 'polypeptide(L)'
;ITGLLISNAKATEECFENTSRAVFNFNMAFDDAILEPIAKGYNKLPDPIKTGTSNFTSNIGTLLSIPNNILQGNFKQLGHSVGSFALNTSIGIFGFLNPAEKIGLRPHKEDVGQTLGSYGVGTGCYFVLPILGPTTARDAVGLIADSFVDPFAHVTIREHELLGISGNKLDYFSVRGTGAIDFRADNNTNFESLEKNSIDLYSSFKSVYLQDRVNKIKNSTDTQDDWGSLDN
;
A
#
# COMPACT_ATOMS: atom_id res chain seq x y z
N ILE A 1 -2.80 28.54 -30.10
CA ILE A 1 -3.70 28.70 -28.93
C ILE A 1 -3.84 27.31 -28.35
N THR A 2 -2.95 26.94 -27.42
CA THR A 2 -3.00 25.69 -26.68
C THR A 2 -3.94 25.88 -25.50
N GLY A 3 -5.15 25.33 -25.60
CA GLY A 3 -6.10 25.30 -24.51
C GLY A 3 -5.54 24.42 -23.37
N LEU A 4 -5.22 25.03 -22.23
CA LEU A 4 -5.01 24.32 -20.98
C LEU A 4 -6.32 23.61 -20.62
N LEU A 5 -6.38 22.31 -20.78
CA LEU A 5 -7.40 21.48 -20.15
C LEU A 5 -7.14 21.51 -18.64
N ILE A 6 -7.75 22.46 -17.97
CA ILE A 6 -7.88 22.44 -16.52
C ILE A 6 -8.80 21.24 -16.20
N SER A 7 -8.19 20.09 -15.91
CA SER A 7 -8.88 18.98 -15.29
C SER A 7 -9.43 19.52 -13.96
N ASN A 8 -10.72 19.74 -13.88
CA ASN A 8 -11.41 20.01 -12.62
C ASN A 8 -11.23 18.76 -11.74
N ALA A 9 -10.19 18.76 -10.91
CA ALA A 9 -10.13 17.86 -9.79
C ALA A 9 -11.33 18.21 -8.91
N LYS A 10 -12.43 17.47 -9.06
CA LYS A 10 -13.55 17.54 -8.12
C LYS A 10 -12.95 17.28 -6.75
N ALA A 11 -13.02 18.30 -5.87
CA ALA A 11 -12.64 18.11 -4.49
C ALA A 11 -13.40 16.89 -3.95
N THR A 12 -12.69 15.92 -3.43
CA THR A 12 -13.30 14.73 -2.84
C THR A 12 -14.18 15.18 -1.69
N GLU A 13 -15.49 14.92 -1.79
CA GLU A 13 -16.44 15.29 -0.75
C GLU A 13 -16.07 14.59 0.57
N GLU A 14 -16.18 15.34 1.64
CA GLU A 14 -15.92 14.86 2.98
C GLU A 14 -17.27 14.68 3.69
N CYS A 15 -17.66 13.42 3.93
CA CYS A 15 -18.98 13.14 4.45
C CYS A 15 -19.11 13.29 5.97
N PHE A 16 -18.02 13.12 6.70
CA PHE A 16 -18.02 13.08 8.18
C PHE A 16 -16.76 13.74 8.74
N GLU A 17 -16.47 14.98 8.36
CA GLU A 17 -15.21 15.65 8.72
C GLU A 17 -14.92 15.63 10.21
N ASN A 18 -15.89 16.01 11.05
CA ASN A 18 -15.70 16.06 12.51
C ASN A 18 -15.38 14.68 13.08
N THR A 19 -16.05 13.63 12.60
CA THR A 19 -15.78 12.25 13.02
C THR A 19 -14.43 11.79 12.52
N SER A 20 -14.11 12.07 11.25
CA SER A 20 -12.82 11.71 10.65
C SER A 20 -11.65 12.39 11.37
N ARG A 21 -11.80 13.66 11.75
CA ARG A 21 -10.79 14.38 12.55
C ARG A 21 -10.63 13.77 13.95
N ALA A 22 -11.73 13.38 14.59
CA ALA A 22 -11.66 12.71 15.91
C ALA A 22 -10.95 11.35 15.81
N VAL A 23 -11.26 10.55 14.78
CA VAL A 23 -10.59 9.28 14.53
C VAL A 23 -9.12 9.48 14.12
N PHE A 24 -8.83 10.50 13.34
CA PHE A 24 -7.45 10.86 12.99
C PHE A 24 -6.63 11.20 14.24
N ASN A 25 -7.16 12.03 15.15
CA ASN A 25 -6.47 12.36 16.40
C ASN A 25 -6.26 11.12 17.27
N PHE A 26 -7.23 10.20 17.31
CA PHE A 26 -7.05 8.90 17.97
C PHE A 26 -5.92 8.09 17.33
N ASN A 27 -5.86 8.03 15.99
CA ASN A 27 -4.82 7.32 15.28
C ASN A 27 -3.43 7.94 15.53
N MET A 28 -3.33 9.26 15.57
CA MET A 28 -2.08 9.95 15.90
C MET A 28 -1.63 9.65 17.34
N ALA A 29 -2.54 9.71 18.30
CA ALA A 29 -2.23 9.33 19.68
C ALA A 29 -1.82 7.84 19.82
N PHE A 30 -2.39 6.96 19.00
CA PHE A 30 -1.99 5.56 18.92
C PHE A 30 -0.60 5.40 18.29
N ASP A 31 -0.32 6.18 17.24
CA ASP A 31 1.01 6.21 16.61
C ASP A 31 2.08 6.66 17.61
N ASP A 32 1.89 7.79 18.24
CA ASP A 32 2.82 8.37 19.24
C ASP A 32 3.08 7.42 20.42
N ALA A 33 2.03 6.74 20.90
CA ALA A 33 2.13 5.89 22.07
C ALA A 33 2.69 4.50 21.77
N ILE A 34 2.48 3.97 20.56
CA ILE A 34 2.74 2.55 20.25
C ILE A 34 3.58 2.39 18.97
N LEU A 35 3.12 2.90 17.81
CA LEU A 35 3.77 2.58 16.55
C LEU A 35 5.11 3.31 16.41
N GLU A 36 5.19 4.57 16.76
CA GLU A 36 6.42 5.35 16.65
C GLU A 36 7.55 4.80 17.54
N PRO A 37 7.34 4.51 18.84
CA PRO A 37 8.38 3.88 19.66
C PRO A 37 8.86 2.52 19.13
N ILE A 38 7.93 1.69 18.63
CA ILE A 38 8.26 0.39 18.03
C ILE A 38 9.08 0.61 16.74
N ALA A 39 8.65 1.51 15.86
CA ALA A 39 9.35 1.85 14.62
C ALA A 39 10.75 2.42 14.86
N LYS A 40 10.92 3.30 15.88
CA LYS A 40 12.22 3.80 16.32
C LYS A 40 13.11 2.67 16.86
N GLY A 41 12.53 1.70 17.57
CA GLY A 41 13.23 0.48 18.01
C GLY A 41 13.66 -0.38 16.84
N TYR A 42 12.76 -0.61 15.88
CA TYR A 42 13.00 -1.36 14.65
C TYR A 42 14.12 -0.71 13.81
N ASN A 43 14.17 0.61 13.72
CA ASN A 43 15.21 1.33 12.99
C ASN A 43 16.63 1.14 13.56
N LYS A 44 16.76 0.64 14.80
CA LYS A 44 18.07 0.30 15.39
C LYS A 44 18.58 -1.09 14.96
N LEU A 45 17.74 -1.89 14.29
CA LEU A 45 18.17 -3.19 13.78
C LEU A 45 19.19 -3.01 12.64
N PRO A 46 20.09 -3.98 12.44
CA PRO A 46 21.00 -3.99 11.30
C PRO A 46 20.24 -3.95 9.96
N ASP A 47 20.79 -3.22 8.98
CA ASP A 47 20.16 -3.04 7.67
C ASP A 47 19.77 -4.36 6.97
N PRO A 48 20.56 -5.46 7.03
CA PRO A 48 20.14 -6.70 6.40
C PRO A 48 18.84 -7.29 6.99
N ILE A 49 18.57 -7.07 8.28
CA ILE A 49 17.34 -7.53 8.93
C ILE A 49 16.15 -6.68 8.47
N LYS A 50 16.30 -5.36 8.49
CA LYS A 50 15.25 -4.42 8.00
C LYS A 50 14.92 -4.69 6.54
N THR A 51 15.95 -4.71 5.67
CA THR A 51 15.78 -4.98 4.24
C THR A 51 15.15 -6.35 3.99
N GLY A 52 15.58 -7.38 4.71
CA GLY A 52 15.00 -8.73 4.60
C GLY A 52 13.53 -8.75 5.01
N THR A 53 13.17 -8.09 6.10
CA THR A 53 11.79 -7.98 6.57
C THR A 53 10.91 -7.20 5.57
N SER A 54 11.40 -6.08 5.07
CA SER A 54 10.71 -5.27 4.05
C SER A 54 10.48 -6.07 2.76
N ASN A 55 11.51 -6.76 2.27
CA ASN A 55 11.41 -7.63 1.11
C ASN A 55 10.37 -8.75 1.33
N PHE A 56 10.40 -9.41 2.49
CA PHE A 56 9.46 -10.50 2.82
C PHE A 56 8.02 -10.00 2.84
N THR A 57 7.71 -8.93 3.58
CA THR A 57 6.35 -8.37 3.65
C THR A 57 5.88 -7.86 2.29
N SER A 58 6.80 -7.25 1.52
CA SER A 58 6.53 -6.81 0.15
C SER A 58 6.24 -7.99 -0.79
N ASN A 59 7.00 -9.09 -0.68
CA ASN A 59 6.79 -10.29 -1.47
C ASN A 59 5.42 -10.92 -1.21
N ILE A 60 5.02 -11.02 0.07
CA ILE A 60 3.65 -11.46 0.42
C ILE A 60 2.60 -10.49 -0.12
N GLY A 61 2.83 -9.18 -0.01
CA GLY A 61 1.93 -8.16 -0.57
C GLY A 61 1.74 -8.25 -2.09
N THR A 62 2.72 -8.80 -2.82
CA THR A 62 2.63 -9.02 -4.27
C THR A 62 1.54 -10.03 -4.65
N LEU A 63 1.18 -10.95 -3.75
CA LEU A 63 0.11 -11.92 -3.98
C LEU A 63 -1.24 -11.24 -4.28
N LEU A 64 -1.56 -10.15 -3.57
CA LEU A 64 -2.78 -9.38 -3.82
C LEU A 64 -2.75 -8.67 -5.19
N SER A 65 -1.56 -8.28 -5.65
CA SER A 65 -1.42 -7.62 -6.95
C SER A 65 -1.72 -8.55 -8.13
N ILE A 66 -1.52 -9.87 -7.98
CA ILE A 66 -1.74 -10.85 -9.06
C ILE A 66 -3.20 -10.83 -9.56
N PRO A 67 -4.23 -11.08 -8.72
CA PRO A 67 -5.62 -11.03 -9.17
C PRO A 67 -6.03 -9.63 -9.64
N ASN A 68 -5.53 -8.57 -9.03
CA ASN A 68 -5.85 -7.21 -9.44
C ASN A 68 -5.27 -6.87 -10.81
N ASN A 69 -4.05 -7.29 -11.14
CA ASN A 69 -3.48 -7.14 -12.48
C ASN A 69 -4.28 -7.90 -13.55
N ILE A 70 -4.82 -9.08 -13.21
CA ILE A 70 -5.72 -9.83 -14.11
C ILE A 70 -6.99 -9.03 -14.35
N LEU A 71 -7.64 -8.55 -13.29
CA LEU A 71 -8.87 -7.77 -13.39
C LEU A 71 -8.66 -6.48 -14.17
N GLN A 72 -7.52 -5.81 -14.02
CA GLN A 72 -7.18 -4.58 -14.76
C GLN A 72 -6.74 -4.86 -16.21
N GLY A 73 -6.52 -6.12 -16.60
CA GLY A 73 -5.97 -6.48 -17.92
C GLY A 73 -4.49 -6.09 -18.10
N ASN A 74 -3.78 -5.82 -17.00
CA ASN A 74 -2.37 -5.40 -17.04
C ASN A 74 -1.44 -6.62 -17.01
N PHE A 75 -1.34 -7.30 -18.16
CA PHE A 75 -0.56 -8.53 -18.29
C PHE A 75 0.95 -8.32 -18.12
N LYS A 76 1.47 -7.11 -18.40
CA LYS A 76 2.89 -6.78 -18.14
C LYS A 76 3.16 -6.82 -16.64
N GLN A 77 2.36 -6.11 -15.85
CA GLN A 77 2.50 -6.09 -14.40
C GLN A 77 2.14 -7.44 -13.76
N LEU A 78 1.21 -8.19 -14.35
CA LEU A 78 0.95 -9.57 -13.95
C LEU A 78 2.21 -10.43 -14.07
N GLY A 79 2.92 -10.35 -15.21
CA GLY A 79 4.19 -11.06 -15.43
C GLY A 79 5.27 -10.65 -14.42
N HIS A 80 5.38 -9.35 -14.11
CA HIS A 80 6.28 -8.84 -13.08
C HIS A 80 5.90 -9.37 -11.69
N SER A 81 4.62 -9.38 -11.34
CA SER A 81 4.14 -9.85 -10.02
C SER A 81 4.38 -11.35 -9.83
N VAL A 82 3.98 -12.17 -10.81
CA VAL A 82 4.18 -13.63 -10.76
C VAL A 82 5.65 -13.99 -10.76
N GLY A 83 6.44 -13.40 -11.68
CA GLY A 83 7.88 -13.66 -11.79
C GLY A 83 8.66 -13.23 -10.55
N SER A 84 8.33 -12.04 -10.01
CA SER A 84 8.96 -11.53 -8.80
C SER A 84 8.63 -12.41 -7.60
N PHE A 85 7.36 -12.76 -7.40
CA PHE A 85 6.95 -13.64 -6.31
C PHE A 85 7.63 -15.01 -6.39
N ALA A 86 7.64 -15.64 -7.57
CA ALA A 86 8.27 -16.95 -7.75
C ALA A 86 9.79 -16.92 -7.48
N LEU A 87 10.51 -15.94 -8.04
CA LEU A 87 11.94 -15.78 -7.84
C LEU A 87 12.32 -15.46 -6.40
N ASN A 88 11.62 -14.50 -5.81
CA ASN A 88 11.91 -14.07 -4.45
C ASN A 88 11.56 -15.16 -3.42
N THR A 89 10.50 -15.93 -3.67
CA THR A 89 10.12 -17.02 -2.77
C THR A 89 11.09 -18.21 -2.90
N SER A 90 11.54 -18.55 -4.10
CA SER A 90 12.43 -19.72 -4.32
C SER A 90 13.91 -19.38 -4.06
N ILE A 91 14.49 -18.50 -4.87
CA ILE A 91 15.92 -18.12 -4.79
C ILE A 91 16.16 -17.09 -3.67
N GLY A 92 15.15 -16.24 -3.41
CA GLY A 92 15.21 -15.17 -2.43
C GLY A 92 14.92 -15.60 -0.97
N ILE A 93 14.94 -16.90 -0.67
CA ILE A 93 14.70 -17.43 0.70
C ILE A 93 13.37 -16.92 1.25
N PHE A 94 12.26 -17.38 0.65
CA PHE A 94 10.88 -16.97 1.00
C PHE A 94 10.63 -15.47 0.92
N GLY A 95 11.41 -14.75 0.11
CA GLY A 95 11.23 -13.30 -0.10
C GLY A 95 12.12 -12.40 0.79
N PHE A 96 12.98 -12.96 1.65
CA PHE A 96 13.94 -12.14 2.41
C PHE A 96 14.99 -11.47 1.52
N LEU A 97 15.32 -12.09 0.40
CA LEU A 97 16.14 -11.49 -0.63
C LEU A 97 15.27 -11.09 -1.82
N ASN A 98 15.70 -10.09 -2.59
CA ASN A 98 14.98 -9.61 -3.76
C ASN A 98 15.79 -9.77 -5.06
N PRO A 99 16.07 -11.03 -5.51
CA PRO A 99 16.75 -11.26 -6.77
C PRO A 99 15.95 -10.79 -7.99
N ALA A 100 14.62 -10.74 -7.91
CA ALA A 100 13.75 -10.31 -8.98
C ALA A 100 14.03 -8.85 -9.40
N GLU A 101 14.26 -7.97 -8.45
CA GLU A 101 14.58 -6.56 -8.72
C GLU A 101 15.88 -6.40 -9.52
N LYS A 102 16.88 -7.25 -9.24
CA LYS A 102 18.19 -7.21 -9.93
C LYS A 102 18.09 -7.54 -11.43
N ILE A 103 17.03 -8.24 -11.82
CA ILE A 103 16.75 -8.56 -13.23
C ILE A 103 15.61 -7.71 -13.82
N GLY A 104 15.23 -6.63 -13.11
CA GLY A 104 14.23 -5.67 -13.59
C GLY A 104 12.77 -6.05 -13.38
N LEU A 105 12.48 -7.10 -12.62
CA LEU A 105 11.10 -7.44 -12.25
C LEU A 105 10.67 -6.57 -11.06
N ARG A 106 9.94 -5.50 -11.35
CA ARG A 106 9.43 -4.54 -10.36
C ARG A 106 7.91 -4.52 -10.41
N PRO A 107 7.22 -5.36 -9.60
CA PRO A 107 5.77 -5.35 -9.56
C PRO A 107 5.24 -4.09 -8.89
N HIS A 108 4.18 -3.51 -9.45
CA HIS A 108 3.40 -2.51 -8.74
C HIS A 108 2.48 -3.21 -7.75
N LYS A 109 2.29 -2.58 -6.59
CA LYS A 109 1.32 -3.06 -5.60
C LYS A 109 -0.06 -2.59 -5.99
N GLU A 110 -0.95 -3.53 -6.23
CA GLU A 110 -2.33 -3.30 -6.65
C GLU A 110 -3.30 -3.81 -5.60
N ASP A 111 -4.43 -3.11 -5.49
CA ASP A 111 -5.56 -3.47 -4.65
C ASP A 111 -6.89 -3.30 -5.40
N VAL A 112 -7.99 -3.82 -4.85
CA VAL A 112 -9.30 -3.72 -5.48
C VAL A 112 -9.80 -2.27 -5.56
N GLY A 113 -9.42 -1.39 -4.61
CA GLY A 113 -9.74 0.04 -4.70
C GLY A 113 -9.11 0.71 -5.92
N GLN A 114 -7.86 0.35 -6.26
CA GLN A 114 -7.18 0.79 -7.50
C GLN A 114 -7.86 0.19 -8.74
N THR A 115 -8.20 -1.10 -8.70
CA THR A 115 -8.93 -1.79 -9.78
C THR A 115 -10.27 -1.11 -10.06
N LEU A 116 -11.06 -0.79 -9.03
CA LEU A 116 -12.29 -0.02 -9.19
C LEU A 116 -12.03 1.38 -9.78
N GLY A 117 -10.95 2.03 -9.32
CA GLY A 117 -10.52 3.33 -9.84
C GLY A 117 -10.13 3.29 -11.31
N SER A 118 -9.44 2.26 -11.77
CA SER A 118 -9.07 2.05 -13.19
C SER A 118 -10.29 1.86 -14.08
N TYR A 119 -11.39 1.31 -13.54
CA TYR A 119 -12.70 1.22 -14.23
C TYR A 119 -13.52 2.53 -14.17
N GLY A 120 -12.97 3.59 -13.61
CA GLY A 120 -13.64 4.90 -13.54
C GLY A 120 -14.58 5.06 -12.35
N VAL A 121 -14.56 4.14 -11.38
CA VAL A 121 -15.33 4.33 -10.14
C VAL A 121 -14.72 5.49 -9.35
N GLY A 122 -15.53 6.52 -9.09
CA GLY A 122 -15.12 7.69 -8.33
C GLY A 122 -14.71 7.35 -6.89
N THR A 123 -13.90 8.21 -6.28
CA THR A 123 -13.44 8.03 -4.89
C THR A 123 -14.59 7.97 -3.88
N GLY A 124 -15.67 8.70 -4.14
CA GLY A 124 -16.73 8.93 -3.16
C GLY A 124 -16.25 9.79 -2.00
N CYS A 125 -16.84 9.60 -0.83
CA CYS A 125 -16.49 10.33 0.39
C CYS A 125 -15.11 9.94 0.92
N TYR A 126 -14.37 10.93 1.40
CA TYR A 126 -13.18 10.71 2.23
C TYR A 126 -13.58 10.56 3.70
N PHE A 127 -12.94 9.67 4.42
CA PHE A 127 -13.03 9.51 5.87
C PHE A 127 -11.80 8.79 6.43
N VAL A 128 -11.70 8.71 7.76
CA VAL A 128 -10.58 8.04 8.44
C VAL A 128 -11.10 6.85 9.22
N LEU A 129 -10.47 5.70 9.04
CA LEU A 129 -10.75 4.49 9.80
C LEU A 129 -9.84 4.38 11.04
N PRO A 130 -10.36 3.89 12.18
CA PRO A 130 -9.53 3.62 13.34
C PRO A 130 -8.39 2.65 12.99
N ILE A 131 -7.17 3.00 13.38
CA ILE A 131 -5.92 2.24 13.16
C ILE A 131 -5.51 2.13 11.68
N LEU A 132 -6.47 1.96 10.76
CA LEU A 132 -6.21 1.79 9.33
C LEU A 132 -5.91 3.12 8.61
N GLY A 133 -6.28 4.25 9.19
CA GLY A 133 -5.95 5.57 8.67
C GLY A 133 -6.88 6.08 7.56
N PRO A 134 -6.38 7.00 6.72
CA PRO A 134 -7.13 7.64 5.64
C PRO A 134 -7.69 6.65 4.62
N THR A 135 -8.92 6.88 4.18
CA THR A 135 -9.56 6.08 3.13
C THR A 135 -10.63 6.88 2.37
N THR A 136 -11.13 6.30 1.30
CA THR A 136 -12.32 6.78 0.58
C THR A 136 -13.39 5.70 0.54
N ALA A 137 -14.62 6.05 0.20
CA ALA A 137 -15.72 5.07 0.10
C ALA A 137 -15.36 3.93 -0.88
N ARG A 138 -14.78 4.26 -2.03
CA ARG A 138 -14.28 3.27 -3.00
C ARG A 138 -13.22 2.37 -2.39
N ASP A 139 -12.22 2.97 -1.75
CA ASP A 139 -11.06 2.22 -1.24
C ASP A 139 -11.44 1.40 0.00
N ALA A 140 -12.43 1.83 0.79
CA ALA A 140 -12.99 1.03 1.90
C ALA A 140 -13.74 -0.21 1.38
N VAL A 141 -14.53 -0.07 0.31
CA VAL A 141 -15.13 -1.22 -0.38
C VAL A 141 -14.04 -2.12 -0.96
N GLY A 142 -12.99 -1.53 -1.56
CA GLY A 142 -11.82 -2.24 -2.03
C GLY A 142 -11.15 -3.06 -0.93
N LEU A 143 -10.91 -2.47 0.24
CA LEU A 143 -10.29 -3.15 1.38
C LEU A 143 -11.09 -4.37 1.85
N ILE A 144 -12.42 -4.27 1.86
CA ILE A 144 -13.29 -5.42 2.16
C ILE A 144 -13.12 -6.49 1.07
N ALA A 145 -13.18 -6.09 -0.20
CA ALA A 145 -13.04 -7.00 -1.33
C ALA A 145 -11.65 -7.65 -1.39
N ASP A 146 -10.58 -6.93 -1.03
CA ASP A 146 -9.23 -7.47 -0.93
C ASP A 146 -9.16 -8.70 -0.03
N SER A 147 -9.90 -8.71 1.09
CA SER A 147 -9.94 -9.87 1.98
C SER A 147 -10.51 -11.13 1.31
N PHE A 148 -11.24 -10.97 0.20
CA PHE A 148 -11.83 -12.08 -0.57
C PHE A 148 -10.96 -12.51 -1.75
N VAL A 149 -10.18 -11.62 -2.33
CA VAL A 149 -9.34 -11.92 -3.50
C VAL A 149 -7.87 -12.16 -3.16
N ASP A 150 -7.43 -11.78 -1.97
CA ASP A 150 -6.04 -11.97 -1.52
C ASP A 150 -5.75 -13.44 -1.24
N PRO A 151 -4.86 -14.10 -2.00
CA PRO A 151 -4.49 -15.49 -1.76
C PRO A 151 -3.91 -15.71 -0.36
N PHE A 152 -3.18 -14.74 0.19
CA PHE A 152 -2.62 -14.84 1.53
C PHE A 152 -3.71 -14.82 2.61
N ALA A 153 -4.74 -13.98 2.46
CA ALA A 153 -5.89 -13.98 3.36
C ALA A 153 -6.69 -15.30 3.28
N HIS A 154 -6.79 -15.91 2.10
CA HIS A 154 -7.43 -17.21 1.95
C HIS A 154 -6.73 -18.30 2.74
N VAL A 155 -5.40 -18.36 2.70
CA VAL A 155 -4.62 -19.37 3.41
C VAL A 155 -4.62 -19.13 4.93
N THR A 156 -4.59 -17.87 5.35
CA THR A 156 -4.36 -17.53 6.77
C THR A 156 -5.64 -17.20 7.55
N ILE A 157 -6.53 -16.35 7.01
CA ILE A 157 -7.77 -15.97 7.69
C ILE A 157 -8.84 -17.03 7.55
N ARG A 158 -8.98 -17.60 6.34
CA ARG A 158 -9.99 -18.62 6.03
C ARG A 158 -9.49 -20.04 6.27
N GLU A 159 -8.20 -20.19 6.61
CA GLU A 159 -7.57 -21.45 6.92
C GLU A 159 -7.74 -22.51 5.81
N HIS A 160 -7.82 -22.03 4.55
CA HIS A 160 -7.90 -22.90 3.38
C HIS A 160 -6.49 -23.30 2.96
N GLU A 161 -6.23 -24.60 2.87
CA GLU A 161 -4.98 -25.10 2.30
C GLU A 161 -4.89 -24.77 0.80
N LEU A 162 -3.80 -24.15 0.39
CA LEU A 162 -3.50 -23.84 -1.00
C LEU A 162 -2.12 -24.39 -1.37
N LEU A 163 -2.08 -25.31 -2.32
CA LEU A 163 -0.83 -25.94 -2.79
C LEU A 163 0.01 -26.57 -1.67
N GLY A 164 -0.63 -27.14 -0.65
CA GLY A 164 0.06 -27.71 0.51
C GLY A 164 0.53 -26.68 1.54
N ILE A 165 0.18 -25.41 1.37
CA ILE A 165 0.49 -24.34 2.32
C ILE A 165 -0.75 -24.05 3.15
N SER A 166 -0.60 -24.09 4.46
CA SER A 166 -1.63 -23.71 5.44
C SER A 166 -1.07 -22.64 6.36
N GLY A 167 -1.95 -21.79 6.89
CA GLY A 167 -1.60 -20.75 7.84
C GLY A 167 -2.75 -20.47 8.79
N ASN A 168 -2.58 -19.54 9.70
CA ASN A 168 -3.59 -19.14 10.66
C ASN A 168 -3.72 -17.62 10.76
N LYS A 169 -4.70 -17.15 11.52
CA LYS A 169 -4.97 -15.70 11.69
C LYS A 169 -3.78 -14.94 12.28
N LEU A 170 -3.01 -15.59 13.17
CA LEU A 170 -1.82 -14.95 13.75
C LEU A 170 -0.76 -14.67 12.68
N ASP A 171 -0.59 -15.58 11.71
CA ASP A 171 0.35 -15.37 10.60
C ASP A 171 -0.06 -14.15 9.77
N TYR A 172 -1.36 -14.01 9.49
CA TYR A 172 -1.87 -12.84 8.78
C TYR A 172 -1.57 -11.52 9.50
N PHE A 173 -1.97 -11.45 10.77
CA PHE A 173 -1.79 -10.22 11.56
C PHE A 173 -0.32 -9.93 11.84
N SER A 174 0.52 -10.97 11.99
CA SER A 174 1.96 -10.80 12.18
C SER A 174 2.60 -10.19 10.94
N VAL A 175 2.30 -10.70 9.74
CA VAL A 175 2.85 -10.17 8.49
C VAL A 175 2.34 -8.75 8.22
N ARG A 176 1.04 -8.49 8.41
CA ARG A 176 0.46 -7.16 8.20
C ARG A 176 0.98 -6.14 9.23
N GLY A 177 1.08 -6.54 10.49
CA GLY A 177 1.62 -5.70 11.57
C GLY A 177 3.10 -5.40 11.36
N THR A 178 3.90 -6.38 10.97
CA THR A 178 5.31 -6.17 10.63
C THR A 178 5.47 -5.21 9.46
N GLY A 179 4.65 -5.36 8.41
CA GLY A 179 4.65 -4.42 7.29
C GLY A 179 4.24 -3.00 7.69
N ALA A 180 3.32 -2.84 8.62
CA ALA A 180 2.94 -1.51 9.14
C ALA A 180 4.08 -0.86 9.95
N ILE A 181 4.79 -1.64 10.77
CA ILE A 181 5.97 -1.16 11.52
C ILE A 181 7.09 -0.76 10.55
N ASP A 182 7.39 -1.61 9.58
CA ASP A 182 8.39 -1.35 8.55
C ASP A 182 8.08 -0.07 7.77
N PHE A 183 6.84 0.06 7.28
CA PHE A 183 6.37 1.28 6.62
C PHE A 183 6.50 2.53 7.50
N ARG A 184 6.09 2.45 8.78
CA ARG A 184 6.21 3.59 9.70
C ARG A 184 7.67 3.96 9.96
N ALA A 185 8.55 2.95 10.07
CA ALA A 185 9.97 3.12 10.28
C ALA A 185 10.66 3.80 9.08
N ASP A 186 10.36 3.35 7.87
CA ASP A 186 10.88 3.92 6.62
C ASP A 186 10.40 5.37 6.40
N ASN A 187 9.19 5.69 6.85
CA ASN A 187 8.58 7.00 6.69
C ASN A 187 8.71 7.91 7.92
N ASN A 188 9.53 7.55 8.90
CA ASN A 188 9.65 8.33 10.15
C ASN A 188 9.94 9.82 9.89
N THR A 189 10.91 10.12 9.04
CA THR A 189 11.28 11.51 8.68
C THR A 189 10.13 12.24 7.96
N ASN A 190 9.35 11.54 7.13
CA ASN A 190 8.21 12.13 6.43
C ASN A 190 7.09 12.49 7.41
N PHE A 191 6.79 11.61 8.37
CA PHE A 191 5.82 11.86 9.43
C PHE A 191 6.23 13.05 10.28
N GLU A 192 7.46 13.05 10.83
CA GLU A 192 8.01 14.18 11.61
C GLU A 192 7.98 15.49 10.82
N SER A 193 8.28 15.44 9.52
CA SER A 193 8.22 16.64 8.66
C SER A 193 6.81 17.16 8.47
N LEU A 194 5.82 16.26 8.27
CA LEU A 194 4.42 16.67 8.18
C LEU A 194 3.92 17.27 9.50
N GLU A 195 4.20 16.63 10.62
CA GLU A 195 3.82 17.12 11.95
C GLU A 195 4.38 18.51 12.24
N LYS A 196 5.67 18.72 11.93
CA LYS A 196 6.36 19.98 12.21
C LYS A 196 5.96 21.13 11.30
N ASN A 197 5.65 20.84 10.02
CA ASN A 197 5.47 21.86 8.99
C ASN A 197 4.02 22.08 8.56
N SER A 198 3.07 21.23 9.00
CA SER A 198 1.66 21.36 8.61
C SER A 198 0.93 22.36 9.51
N ILE A 199 0.16 23.26 8.89
CA ILE A 199 -0.77 24.14 9.62
C ILE A 199 -1.98 23.31 10.10
N ASP A 200 -2.46 22.39 9.27
CA ASP A 200 -3.50 21.40 9.58
C ASP A 200 -3.00 20.02 9.16
N LEU A 201 -2.58 19.22 10.15
CA LEU A 201 -2.01 17.91 9.95
C LEU A 201 -3.00 16.95 9.28
N TYR A 202 -4.27 16.99 9.70
CA TYR A 202 -5.32 16.18 9.09
C TYR A 202 -5.47 16.45 7.59
N SER A 203 -5.54 17.72 7.21
CA SER A 203 -5.65 18.12 5.79
C SER A 203 -4.41 17.75 4.98
N SER A 204 -3.23 17.78 5.60
CA SER A 204 -1.98 17.36 4.95
C SER A 204 -1.98 15.86 4.66
N PHE A 205 -2.34 15.02 5.64
CA PHE A 205 -2.48 13.57 5.45
C PHE A 205 -3.55 13.22 4.42
N LYS A 206 -4.69 13.90 4.45
CA LYS A 206 -5.74 13.75 3.43
C LYS A 206 -5.20 14.03 2.03
N SER A 207 -4.48 15.14 1.86
CA SER A 207 -3.91 15.54 0.57
C SER A 207 -2.89 14.53 0.06
N VAL A 208 -1.96 14.08 0.90
CA VAL A 208 -0.96 13.06 0.56
C VAL A 208 -1.64 11.76 0.14
N TYR A 209 -2.61 11.28 0.94
CA TYR A 209 -3.35 10.07 0.62
C TYR A 209 -4.05 10.15 -0.74
N LEU A 210 -4.81 11.22 -0.99
CA LEU A 210 -5.56 11.36 -2.23
C LEU A 210 -4.64 11.47 -3.45
N GLN A 211 -3.51 12.16 -3.35
CA GLN A 211 -2.51 12.26 -4.41
C GLN A 211 -1.86 10.89 -4.68
N ASP A 212 -1.47 10.17 -3.64
CA ASP A 212 -0.90 8.83 -3.78
C ASP A 212 -1.87 7.86 -4.49
N ARG A 213 -3.17 7.90 -4.11
CA ARG A 213 -4.19 7.06 -4.75
C ARG A 213 -4.38 7.40 -6.23
N VAL A 214 -4.41 8.70 -6.58
CA VAL A 214 -4.50 9.13 -7.99
C VAL A 214 -3.29 8.63 -8.78
N ASN A 215 -2.09 8.75 -8.23
CA ASN A 215 -0.87 8.30 -8.89
C ASN A 215 -0.86 6.78 -9.07
N LYS A 216 -1.23 6.00 -8.05
CA LYS A 216 -1.32 4.54 -8.14
C LYS A 216 -2.31 4.07 -9.20
N ILE A 217 -3.47 4.71 -9.32
CA ILE A 217 -4.46 4.39 -10.36
C ILE A 217 -3.94 4.75 -11.76
N LYS A 218 -3.22 5.85 -11.91
CA LYS A 218 -2.60 6.21 -13.19
C LYS A 218 -1.49 5.24 -13.58
N ASN A 219 -0.67 4.82 -12.63
CA ASN A 219 0.42 3.87 -12.87
C ASN A 219 -0.09 2.48 -13.27
N SER A 220 -1.34 2.14 -12.95
CA SER A 220 -1.98 0.93 -13.48
C SER A 220 -2.28 1.04 -14.97
N THR A 221 -2.39 2.27 -15.50
CA THR A 221 -2.71 2.55 -16.91
C THR A 221 -1.51 3.03 -17.73
N ASP A 222 -0.51 3.65 -17.11
CA ASP A 222 0.68 4.16 -17.78
C ASP A 222 1.93 3.33 -17.43
N THR A 223 2.64 2.88 -18.45
CA THR A 223 3.97 2.30 -18.30
C THR A 223 4.93 3.39 -17.81
N GLN A 224 5.42 3.22 -16.59
CA GLN A 224 6.36 4.12 -15.94
C GLN A 224 7.74 4.04 -16.62
N ASP A 225 7.92 4.72 -17.75
CA ASP A 225 9.22 4.86 -18.42
C ASP A 225 9.80 6.29 -18.37
N ASP A 226 9.16 7.23 -17.63
CA ASP A 226 9.48 8.66 -17.81
C ASP A 226 10.24 9.35 -16.65
N TRP A 227 10.56 8.65 -15.57
CA TRP A 227 11.38 9.24 -14.49
C TRP A 227 12.89 8.92 -14.58
N GLY A 228 13.28 8.02 -15.51
CA GLY A 228 14.70 7.68 -15.77
C GLY A 228 15.42 8.61 -16.73
N SER A 229 14.74 9.59 -17.32
CA SER A 229 15.32 10.46 -18.36
C SER A 229 15.75 11.85 -17.88
N LEU A 230 15.69 12.13 -16.58
CA LEU A 230 16.09 13.43 -16.02
C LEU A 230 17.52 13.46 -15.45
N ASP A 231 18.25 12.36 -15.49
CA ASP A 231 19.65 12.26 -15.05
C ASP A 231 20.61 12.11 -16.26
N ASN A 232 20.56 13.07 -17.19
CA ASN A 232 21.62 13.29 -18.17
C ASN A 232 21.89 14.78 -18.33
#